data_ab28dc01812544ba5100fe46225c766b
#
_entry.id   ab28dc01812544ba5100fe46225c766b
#
_cell.length_a   1.000
_cell.length_b   1.000
_cell.length_c   1.000
_cell.angle_alpha   90.00
_cell.angle_beta   90.00
_cell.angle_gamma   90.00
#
_symmetry.space_group_name_H-M   'P 1'
#
loop_
_entity.id
_entity.type
_entity.pdbx_description
1 polymer ?
#
loop_
_entity_poly.entity_id
_entity_poly.type
_entity_poly.pdbx_seq_one_letter_code
_entity_poly.pdbx_strand_id
1 'polypeptide(L)'
;CLKPRVGAFFSVGGAMTKNWLAFMLPTMYCMSMSQGIDIVDTFEYHGAMAYNHVVGNQPMMDRSWKMGENVADALAHMDDENERSRWRGDHEGVCPVCHCDMLTVSNGGEVVECPVCGIYGTASIVDGKLKVHFSEAEQARSRLTYAGKLGHSTEIKTCAAPPGQIPNLPELLAPFKWED
;
A
#
# COMPACT_ATOMS: atom_id res chain seq x y z
N CYS A 1 -1.53 3.52 16.79
CA CYS A 1 -2.02 4.88 17.03
C CYS A 1 -2.90 5.31 15.85
N LEU A 2 -4.19 5.57 16.11
CA LEU A 2 -5.17 5.91 15.05
C LEU A 2 -5.37 7.44 14.91
N LYS A 3 -4.38 8.24 15.33
CA LYS A 3 -4.44 9.68 15.07
C LYS A 3 -4.39 9.90 13.56
N PRO A 4 -5.36 10.62 12.97
CA PRO A 4 -5.37 10.92 11.54
C PRO A 4 -4.08 11.62 11.09
N ARG A 5 -3.56 11.19 9.96
CA ARG A 5 -2.38 11.77 9.29
C ARG A 5 -2.62 11.73 7.81
N VAL A 6 -1.96 12.62 7.09
CA VAL A 6 -1.97 12.67 5.64
C VAL A 6 -0.54 12.48 5.13
N GLY A 7 -0.39 11.85 3.99
CA GLY A 7 0.91 11.68 3.35
C GLY A 7 0.80 11.31 1.87
N ALA A 8 1.95 11.26 1.24
CA ALA A 8 2.11 10.76 -0.11
C ALA A 8 3.36 9.88 -0.19
N PHE A 9 3.42 8.98 -1.18
CA PHE A 9 4.61 8.17 -1.43
C PHE A 9 5.29 8.58 -2.72
N PHE A 10 6.58 8.80 -2.62
CA PHE A 10 7.43 9.10 -3.75
C PHE A 10 8.56 8.07 -3.85
N SER A 11 8.53 7.28 -4.91
CA SER A 11 9.53 6.25 -5.23
C SER A 11 10.43 6.74 -6.36
N VAL A 12 11.74 6.67 -6.18
CA VAL A 12 12.74 7.03 -7.20
C VAL A 12 13.69 5.86 -7.38
N GLY A 13 13.84 5.39 -8.61
CA GLY A 13 14.74 4.29 -8.92
C GLY A 13 15.53 4.48 -10.19
N GLY A 14 16.73 3.89 -10.21
CA GLY A 14 17.62 3.91 -11.37
C GLY A 14 17.16 3.00 -12.52
N ALA A 15 16.33 2.01 -12.25
CA ALA A 15 15.80 1.11 -13.27
C ALA A 15 14.94 1.85 -14.29
N MET A 16 15.10 1.50 -15.56
CA MET A 16 14.33 2.09 -16.67
C MET A 16 12.94 1.49 -16.84
N THR A 17 12.66 0.39 -16.16
CA THR A 17 11.42 -0.38 -16.32
C THR A 17 10.71 -0.57 -14.99
N LYS A 18 9.37 -0.51 -15.01
CA LYS A 18 8.50 -0.62 -13.84
C LYS A 18 8.69 -1.93 -13.06
N ASN A 19 8.98 -3.05 -13.74
CA ASN A 19 9.12 -4.35 -13.09
C ASN A 19 10.18 -4.40 -11.98
N TRP A 20 11.28 -3.65 -12.10
CA TRP A 20 12.30 -3.55 -11.07
C TRP A 20 11.86 -2.73 -9.85
N LEU A 21 10.93 -1.82 -10.04
CA LEU A 21 10.41 -0.94 -9.00
C LEU A 21 9.00 -1.34 -8.53
N ALA A 22 8.40 -2.38 -9.11
CA ALA A 22 7.01 -2.77 -8.88
C ALA A 22 6.66 -3.00 -7.41
N PHE A 23 7.64 -3.40 -6.58
CA PHE A 23 7.44 -3.62 -5.15
C PHE A 23 7.60 -2.36 -4.28
N MET A 24 8.10 -1.26 -4.82
CA MET A 24 8.45 -0.08 -4.02
C MET A 24 7.22 0.52 -3.35
N LEU A 25 6.22 0.96 -4.12
CA LEU A 25 4.98 1.52 -3.56
C LEU A 25 4.22 0.53 -2.68
N PRO A 26 3.99 -0.73 -3.09
CA PRO A 26 3.37 -1.73 -2.21
C PRO A 26 4.09 -1.90 -0.87
N THR A 27 5.43 -1.92 -0.88
CA THR A 27 6.23 -2.02 0.36
C THR A 27 6.02 -0.80 1.26
N MET A 28 6.02 0.42 0.69
CA MET A 28 5.77 1.65 1.46
C MET A 28 4.40 1.62 2.14
N TYR A 29 3.36 1.15 1.43
CA TYR A 29 2.04 0.94 2.03
C TYR A 29 2.06 -0.06 3.17
N CYS A 30 2.67 -1.24 2.97
CA CYS A 30 2.73 -2.27 4.01
C CYS A 30 3.48 -1.78 5.26
N MET A 31 4.57 -1.04 5.09
CA MET A 31 5.36 -0.49 6.21
C MET A 31 4.65 0.63 6.97
N SER A 32 3.75 1.37 6.33
CA SER A 32 3.05 2.52 6.91
C SER A 32 1.62 2.22 7.36
N MET A 33 1.07 1.06 7.02
CA MET A 33 -0.34 0.69 7.23
C MET A 33 -0.81 0.91 8.67
N SER A 34 0.00 0.51 9.66
CA SER A 34 -0.33 0.64 11.09
C SER A 34 -0.25 2.06 11.63
N GLN A 35 0.27 3.02 10.86
CA GLN A 35 0.51 4.38 11.32
C GLN A 35 -0.70 5.30 11.15
N GLY A 36 -1.78 4.84 10.51
CA GLY A 36 -3.01 5.63 10.32
C GLY A 36 -2.80 6.84 9.40
N ILE A 37 -2.01 6.67 8.34
CA ILE A 37 -1.76 7.71 7.33
C ILE A 37 -2.74 7.51 6.17
N ASP A 38 -3.46 8.54 5.80
CA ASP A 38 -4.25 8.59 4.57
C ASP A 38 -3.31 9.02 3.44
N ILE A 39 -3.03 8.11 2.53
CA ILE A 39 -2.16 8.35 1.37
C ILE A 39 -3.00 8.95 0.26
N VAL A 40 -2.75 10.20 -0.08
CA VAL A 40 -3.57 10.99 -1.01
C VAL A 40 -2.95 11.12 -2.40
N ASP A 41 -1.69 10.72 -2.56
CA ASP A 41 -0.98 10.75 -3.83
C ASP A 41 0.18 9.74 -3.80
N THR A 42 0.48 9.15 -4.94
CA THR A 42 1.69 8.35 -5.13
C THR A 42 2.35 8.68 -6.46
N PHE A 43 3.67 8.61 -6.47
CA PHE A 43 4.43 8.87 -7.67
C PHE A 43 5.69 8.00 -7.74
N GLU A 44 5.96 7.48 -8.92
CA GLU A 44 7.10 6.62 -9.18
C GLU A 44 7.92 7.16 -10.35
N TYR A 45 9.21 7.42 -10.11
CA TYR A 45 10.15 7.88 -11.14
C TYR A 45 11.16 6.80 -11.48
N HIS A 46 11.25 6.47 -12.76
CA HIS A 46 12.16 5.50 -13.33
C HIS A 46 13.34 6.19 -14.03
N GLY A 47 14.50 5.55 -14.03
CA GLY A 47 15.67 6.00 -14.78
C GLY A 47 16.52 7.07 -14.07
N ALA A 48 16.40 7.25 -12.77
CA ALA A 48 17.25 8.14 -11.99
C ALA A 48 18.64 7.52 -11.77
N MET A 49 19.42 7.36 -12.83
CA MET A 49 20.73 6.69 -12.79
C MET A 49 21.82 7.51 -12.09
N ALA A 50 21.67 8.83 -11.99
CA ALA A 50 22.61 9.73 -11.33
C ALA A 50 21.86 10.74 -10.46
N TYR A 51 22.52 11.25 -9.44
CA TYR A 51 21.93 12.17 -8.45
C TYR A 51 21.38 13.49 -9.03
N ASN A 52 21.84 13.91 -10.20
CA ASN A 52 21.38 15.12 -10.89
C ASN A 52 20.27 14.86 -11.94
N HIS A 53 19.92 13.62 -12.22
CA HIS A 53 18.93 13.31 -13.26
C HIS A 53 17.54 13.85 -12.93
N VAL A 54 17.13 13.78 -11.67
CA VAL A 54 15.81 14.26 -11.23
C VAL A 54 15.74 15.78 -11.36
N VAL A 55 16.75 16.51 -10.86
CA VAL A 55 16.78 17.98 -10.86
C VAL A 55 16.78 18.55 -12.28
N GLY A 56 17.43 17.87 -13.23
CA GLY A 56 17.45 18.26 -14.64
C GLY A 56 16.16 17.92 -15.41
N ASN A 57 15.22 17.21 -14.79
CA ASN A 57 13.97 16.79 -15.42
C ASN A 57 12.80 17.66 -14.93
N GLN A 58 12.48 18.73 -15.66
CA GLN A 58 11.43 19.68 -15.26
C GLN A 58 10.06 19.01 -15.05
N PRO A 59 9.56 18.11 -15.90
CA PRO A 59 8.30 17.39 -15.65
C PRO A 59 8.30 16.64 -14.30
N MET A 60 9.44 16.08 -13.90
CA MET A 60 9.57 15.40 -12.59
C MET A 60 9.49 16.39 -11.43
N MET A 61 10.17 17.53 -11.57
CA MET A 61 10.12 18.59 -10.56
C MET A 61 8.70 19.14 -10.42
N ASP A 62 8.00 19.39 -11.53
CA ASP A 62 6.62 19.88 -11.53
C ASP A 62 5.68 18.85 -10.89
N ARG A 63 5.85 17.57 -11.20
CA ARG A 63 5.04 16.48 -10.59
C ARG A 63 5.30 16.37 -9.08
N SER A 64 6.56 16.52 -8.66
CA SER A 64 6.92 16.50 -7.24
C SER A 64 6.33 17.69 -6.50
N TRP A 65 6.33 18.86 -7.11
CA TRP A 65 5.67 20.05 -6.57
C TRP A 65 4.18 19.83 -6.41
N LYS A 66 3.52 19.30 -7.46
CA LYS A 66 2.09 18.97 -7.45
C LYS A 66 1.74 18.01 -6.32
N MET A 67 2.58 17.00 -6.06
CA MET A 67 2.40 16.11 -4.91
C MET A 67 2.42 16.87 -3.58
N GLY A 68 3.31 17.83 -3.43
CA GLY A 68 3.35 18.70 -2.26
C GLY A 68 2.06 19.52 -2.08
N GLU A 69 1.51 20.08 -3.17
CA GLU A 69 0.21 20.78 -3.17
C GLU A 69 -0.92 19.85 -2.79
N ASN A 70 -0.94 18.61 -3.30
CA ASN A 70 -1.96 17.60 -2.98
C ASN A 70 -1.95 17.23 -1.49
N VAL A 71 -0.78 17.11 -0.87
CA VAL A 71 -0.65 16.88 0.58
C VAL A 71 -1.09 18.11 1.36
N ALA A 72 -0.71 19.30 0.94
CA ALA A 72 -1.09 20.56 1.60
C ALA A 72 -2.62 20.78 1.57
N ASP A 73 -3.27 20.48 0.43
CA ASP A 73 -4.72 20.53 0.31
C ASP A 73 -5.41 19.52 1.25
N ALA A 74 -4.93 18.29 1.32
CA ALA A 74 -5.46 17.30 2.25
C ALA A 74 -5.28 17.70 3.73
N LEU A 75 -4.15 18.34 4.07
CA LEU A 75 -3.89 18.86 5.42
C LEU A 75 -4.84 20.01 5.79
N ALA A 76 -5.27 20.82 4.82
CA ALA A 76 -6.27 21.86 5.06
C ALA A 76 -7.65 21.30 5.43
N HIS A 77 -7.92 20.02 5.16
CA HIS A 77 -9.19 19.35 5.39
C HIS A 77 -9.10 18.24 6.46
N MET A 78 -8.23 18.40 7.46
CA MET A 78 -7.97 17.36 8.46
C MET A 78 -9.20 16.93 9.25
N ASP A 79 -10.16 17.80 9.44
CA ASP A 79 -11.39 17.54 10.22
C ASP A 79 -12.50 16.85 9.38
N ASP A 80 -12.39 16.82 8.05
CA ASP A 80 -13.29 16.12 7.15
C ASP A 80 -12.62 14.83 6.64
N GLU A 81 -13.10 13.68 7.09
CA GLU A 81 -12.50 12.38 6.73
C GLU A 81 -12.55 12.12 5.23
N ASN A 82 -13.64 12.49 4.55
CA ASN A 82 -13.79 12.23 3.12
C ASN A 82 -12.85 13.12 2.29
N GLU A 83 -12.77 14.40 2.60
CA GLU A 83 -11.87 15.32 1.91
C GLU A 83 -10.41 15.05 2.26
N ARG A 84 -10.10 14.77 3.52
CA ARG A 84 -8.74 14.42 3.95
C ARG A 84 -8.19 13.20 3.22
N SER A 85 -8.98 12.13 3.09
CA SER A 85 -8.57 10.87 2.49
C SER A 85 -8.77 10.79 0.97
N ARG A 86 -9.39 11.81 0.35
CA ARG A 86 -9.66 11.83 -1.08
C ARG A 86 -8.38 11.70 -1.89
N TRP A 87 -8.39 10.80 -2.87
CA TRP A 87 -7.29 10.64 -3.82
C TRP A 87 -7.10 11.90 -4.67
N ARG A 88 -5.84 12.33 -4.82
CA ARG A 88 -5.42 13.52 -5.57
C ARG A 88 -4.33 13.23 -6.60
N GLY A 89 -3.88 11.97 -6.66
CA GLY A 89 -2.85 11.55 -7.60
C GLY A 89 -3.35 11.51 -9.05
N ASP A 90 -2.44 11.61 -10.00
CA ASP A 90 -2.74 11.58 -11.43
C ASP A 90 -3.02 10.16 -11.94
N HIS A 91 -2.65 9.15 -11.18
CA HIS A 91 -2.74 7.74 -11.54
C HIS A 91 -3.81 7.05 -10.70
N GLU A 92 -4.88 6.61 -11.37
CA GLU A 92 -5.99 5.90 -10.69
C GLU A 92 -5.59 4.48 -10.23
N GLY A 93 -4.59 3.87 -10.88
CA GLY A 93 -4.19 2.51 -10.59
C GLY A 93 -5.25 1.47 -10.91
N VAL A 94 -4.97 0.22 -10.56
CA VAL A 94 -5.92 -0.89 -10.74
C VAL A 94 -6.78 -1.11 -9.49
N CYS A 95 -6.19 -0.95 -8.31
CA CYS A 95 -6.93 -1.04 -7.05
C CYS A 95 -7.60 0.31 -6.73
N PRO A 96 -8.93 0.39 -6.57
CA PRO A 96 -9.62 1.65 -6.34
C PRO A 96 -9.42 2.23 -4.93
N VAL A 97 -8.76 1.50 -4.03
CA VAL A 97 -8.53 1.95 -2.64
C VAL A 97 -7.12 2.45 -2.41
N CYS A 98 -6.10 1.73 -2.90
CA CYS A 98 -4.71 2.14 -2.70
C CYS A 98 -4.04 2.64 -3.98
N HIS A 99 -4.73 2.60 -5.10
CA HIS A 99 -4.25 3.03 -6.42
C HIS A 99 -2.97 2.29 -6.89
N CYS A 100 -2.77 1.07 -6.36
CA CYS A 100 -1.66 0.21 -6.74
C CYS A 100 -2.00 -0.60 -7.99
N ASP A 101 -1.04 -0.74 -8.90
CA ASP A 101 -1.16 -1.57 -10.11
C ASP A 101 -0.78 -3.04 -9.88
N MET A 102 -0.12 -3.33 -8.76
CA MET A 102 0.28 -4.70 -8.48
C MET A 102 -0.94 -5.52 -8.04
N LEU A 103 -1.11 -6.67 -8.67
CA LEU A 103 -2.10 -7.67 -8.30
C LEU A 103 -1.42 -9.02 -8.15
N THR A 104 -1.93 -9.84 -7.26
CA THR A 104 -1.57 -11.25 -7.13
C THR A 104 -2.71 -12.13 -7.60
N VAL A 105 -2.38 -13.32 -8.09
CA VAL A 105 -3.36 -14.34 -8.43
C VAL A 105 -3.51 -15.26 -7.24
N SER A 106 -4.71 -15.38 -6.72
CA SER A 106 -5.01 -16.12 -5.50
C SER A 106 -6.02 -17.25 -5.74
N ASN A 107 -6.16 -18.14 -4.79
CA ASN A 107 -7.11 -19.27 -4.83
C ASN A 107 -7.02 -20.11 -6.11
N GLY A 108 -5.81 -20.48 -6.52
CA GLY A 108 -5.59 -21.32 -7.71
C GLY A 108 -5.94 -20.64 -9.04
N GLY A 109 -6.04 -19.32 -9.08
CA GLY A 109 -6.34 -18.54 -10.28
C GLY A 109 -7.79 -18.05 -10.38
N GLU A 110 -8.61 -18.31 -9.38
CA GLU A 110 -10.04 -17.92 -9.40
C GLU A 110 -10.26 -16.42 -9.19
N VAL A 111 -9.38 -15.78 -8.43
CA VAL A 111 -9.48 -14.34 -8.12
C VAL A 111 -8.13 -13.65 -8.26
N VAL A 112 -8.18 -12.35 -8.47
CA VAL A 112 -7.05 -11.46 -8.30
C VAL A 112 -7.17 -10.77 -6.93
N GLU A 113 -6.04 -10.50 -6.30
CA GLU A 113 -5.98 -9.87 -4.99
C GLU A 113 -5.07 -8.64 -5.03
N CYS A 114 -5.50 -7.56 -4.42
CA CYS A 114 -4.62 -6.44 -4.15
C CYS A 114 -3.74 -6.78 -2.92
N PRO A 115 -2.42 -6.94 -3.06
CA PRO A 115 -1.56 -7.36 -1.97
C PRO A 115 -1.43 -6.32 -0.85
N VAL A 116 -1.72 -5.05 -1.17
CA VAL A 116 -1.74 -3.94 -0.20
C VAL A 116 -3.02 -3.96 0.62
N CYS A 117 -4.17 -4.01 -0.05
CA CYS A 117 -5.49 -3.91 0.60
C CYS A 117 -6.01 -5.22 1.15
N GLY A 118 -5.55 -6.37 0.63
CA GLY A 118 -6.08 -7.69 0.94
C GLY A 118 -7.52 -7.90 0.44
N ILE A 119 -7.93 -7.18 -0.60
CA ILE A 119 -9.26 -7.27 -1.22
C ILE A 119 -9.22 -8.10 -2.50
N TYR A 120 -10.28 -8.82 -2.77
CA TYR A 120 -10.41 -9.68 -3.94
C TYR A 120 -11.19 -9.00 -5.06
N GLY A 121 -10.74 -9.24 -6.28
CA GLY A 121 -11.38 -8.76 -7.50
C GLY A 121 -11.54 -9.86 -8.53
N THR A 122 -12.37 -9.58 -9.52
CA THR A 122 -12.52 -10.41 -10.71
C THR A 122 -11.83 -9.77 -11.90
N ALA A 123 -11.08 -10.57 -12.64
CA ALA A 123 -10.40 -10.14 -13.86
C ALA A 123 -11.20 -10.54 -15.10
N SER A 124 -11.24 -9.66 -16.08
CA SER A 124 -11.87 -9.91 -17.39
C SER A 124 -11.07 -9.25 -18.50
N ILE A 125 -11.25 -9.73 -19.71
CA ILE A 125 -10.70 -9.06 -20.91
C ILE A 125 -11.84 -8.35 -21.63
N VAL A 126 -11.73 -7.04 -21.71
CA VAL A 126 -12.69 -6.17 -22.43
C VAL A 126 -11.91 -5.38 -23.48
N ASP A 127 -12.28 -5.52 -24.75
CA ASP A 127 -11.62 -4.87 -25.90
C ASP A 127 -10.10 -5.11 -25.92
N GLY A 128 -9.68 -6.36 -25.61
CA GLY A 128 -8.28 -6.76 -25.58
C GLY A 128 -7.47 -6.21 -24.39
N LYS A 129 -8.11 -5.57 -23.43
CA LYS A 129 -7.47 -5.01 -22.23
C LYS A 129 -7.94 -5.74 -20.97
N LEU A 130 -7.00 -6.00 -20.07
CA LEU A 130 -7.32 -6.50 -18.75
C LEU A 130 -8.11 -5.44 -17.97
N LYS A 131 -9.27 -5.84 -17.46
CA LYS A 131 -10.09 -5.08 -16.54
C LYS A 131 -10.25 -5.87 -15.25
N VAL A 132 -10.10 -5.18 -14.14
CA VAL A 132 -10.29 -5.77 -12.80
C VAL A 132 -11.39 -4.98 -12.09
N HIS A 133 -12.33 -5.72 -11.52
CA HIS A 133 -13.43 -5.15 -10.75
C HIS A 133 -13.35 -5.59 -9.30
N PHE A 134 -13.39 -4.63 -8.39
CA PHE A 134 -13.51 -4.84 -6.95
C PHE A 134 -14.88 -4.33 -6.50
N SER A 135 -15.69 -5.20 -5.91
CA SER A 135 -17.01 -4.80 -5.40
C SER A 135 -16.89 -3.77 -4.26
N GLU A 136 -17.94 -3.01 -4.00
CA GLU A 136 -17.99 -2.06 -2.88
C GLU A 136 -17.77 -2.77 -1.53
N ALA A 137 -18.32 -3.98 -1.37
CA ALA A 137 -18.12 -4.80 -0.18
C ALA A 137 -16.64 -5.16 0.04
N GLU A 138 -15.92 -5.50 -1.04
CA GLU A 138 -14.48 -5.75 -0.99
C GLU A 138 -13.70 -4.48 -0.66
N GLN A 139 -14.03 -3.37 -1.28
CA GLN A 139 -13.38 -2.08 -1.00
C GLN A 139 -13.55 -1.68 0.47
N ALA A 140 -14.75 -1.85 1.04
CA ALA A 140 -15.05 -1.52 2.44
C ALA A 140 -14.22 -2.34 3.45
N ARG A 141 -13.86 -3.61 3.12
CA ARG A 141 -13.04 -4.46 4.00
C ARG A 141 -11.53 -4.25 3.86
N SER A 142 -11.10 -3.34 3.00
CA SER A 142 -9.67 -3.06 2.80
C SER A 142 -8.96 -2.79 4.13
N ARG A 143 -7.76 -3.35 4.28
CA ARG A 143 -6.88 -3.09 5.44
C ARG A 143 -6.48 -1.63 5.61
N LEU A 144 -6.64 -0.82 4.58
CA LEU A 144 -6.35 0.62 4.65
C LEU A 144 -7.51 1.43 5.24
N THR A 145 -8.75 0.90 5.24
CA THR A 145 -9.87 1.56 5.93
C THR A 145 -9.67 1.54 7.45
N TYR A 146 -10.34 2.44 8.16
CA TYR A 146 -10.30 2.43 9.63
C TYR A 146 -10.79 1.10 10.21
N ALA A 147 -11.90 0.57 9.70
CA ALA A 147 -12.45 -0.71 10.12
C ALA A 147 -11.46 -1.87 9.84
N GLY A 148 -10.81 -1.87 8.67
CA GLY A 148 -9.79 -2.87 8.33
C GLY A 148 -8.55 -2.80 9.22
N LYS A 149 -8.07 -1.62 9.55
CA LYS A 149 -6.96 -1.43 10.51
C LYS A 149 -7.31 -1.93 11.91
N LEU A 150 -8.54 -1.67 12.37
CA LEU A 150 -9.03 -2.14 13.65
C LEU A 150 -9.19 -3.67 13.68
N GLY A 151 -9.74 -4.26 12.60
CA GLY A 151 -9.83 -5.70 12.40
C GLY A 151 -8.47 -6.36 12.47
N HIS A 152 -7.49 -5.85 11.73
CA HIS A 152 -6.12 -6.37 11.75
C HIS A 152 -5.46 -6.27 13.15
N SER A 153 -5.70 -5.19 13.88
CA SER A 153 -5.24 -5.09 15.27
C SER A 153 -5.84 -6.16 16.19
N THR A 154 -7.08 -6.57 15.92
CA THR A 154 -7.75 -7.66 16.65
C THR A 154 -7.18 -9.02 16.25
N GLU A 155 -6.95 -9.26 14.95
CA GLU A 155 -6.28 -10.47 14.44
C GLU A 155 -4.93 -10.69 15.11
N ILE A 156 -4.08 -9.67 15.18
CA ILE A 156 -2.76 -9.76 15.84
C ILE A 156 -2.91 -10.22 17.30
N LYS A 157 -3.88 -9.70 18.03
CA LYS A 157 -4.11 -10.05 19.43
C LYS A 157 -4.62 -11.49 19.62
N THR A 158 -5.39 -11.98 18.65
CA THR A 158 -5.98 -13.32 18.70
C THR A 158 -5.07 -14.40 18.12
N CYS A 159 -4.26 -14.07 17.11
CA CYS A 159 -3.33 -15.00 16.46
C CYS A 159 -2.02 -15.18 17.26
N ALA A 160 -1.65 -14.23 18.09
CA ALA A 160 -0.50 -14.36 18.98
C ALA A 160 -0.86 -15.27 20.14
N ALA A 161 -0.66 -16.59 19.98
CA ALA A 161 -0.77 -17.52 21.10
C ALA A 161 0.21 -17.10 22.19
N PRO A 162 -0.23 -16.88 23.45
CA PRO A 162 0.69 -16.64 24.56
C PRO A 162 1.75 -17.76 24.61
N PRO A 163 3.02 -17.47 24.93
CA PRO A 163 4.09 -18.46 24.93
C PRO A 163 3.78 -19.72 25.75
N GLY A 164 2.96 -19.61 26.79
CA GLY A 164 2.53 -20.74 27.62
C GLY A 164 1.45 -21.65 26.97
N GLN A 165 0.93 -21.30 25.80
CA GLN A 165 -0.08 -22.11 25.09
C GLN A 165 0.54 -23.08 24.06
N ILE A 166 1.84 -23.02 23.84
CA ILE A 166 2.53 -23.98 22.96
C ILE A 166 3.10 -25.07 23.85
N PRO A 167 2.51 -26.31 23.80
CA PRO A 167 3.03 -27.42 24.56
C PRO A 167 4.50 -27.69 24.20
N ASN A 168 5.32 -27.96 25.19
CA ASN A 168 6.75 -28.29 25.01
C ASN A 168 7.57 -27.23 24.26
N LEU A 169 7.19 -25.93 24.34
CA LEU A 169 7.94 -24.84 23.70
C LEU A 169 9.44 -24.83 24.05
N PRO A 170 9.88 -25.06 25.29
CA PRO A 170 11.30 -25.13 25.63
C PRO A 170 12.04 -26.24 24.87
N GLU A 171 11.44 -27.39 24.69
CA GLU A 171 12.00 -28.54 23.94
C GLU A 171 12.09 -28.25 22.45
N LEU A 172 11.03 -27.62 21.90
CA LEU A 172 10.98 -27.20 20.50
C LEU A 172 12.04 -26.12 20.19
N LEU A 173 12.35 -25.25 21.15
CA LEU A 173 13.34 -24.19 21.00
C LEU A 173 14.77 -24.66 21.29
N ALA A 174 14.96 -25.80 21.95
CA ALA A 174 16.30 -26.30 22.33
C ALA A 174 17.29 -26.38 21.15
N PRO A 175 16.93 -26.87 19.94
CA PRO A 175 17.83 -26.92 18.79
C PRO A 175 18.23 -25.52 18.24
N PHE A 176 17.51 -24.46 18.61
CA PHE A 176 17.71 -23.10 18.12
C PHE A 176 18.34 -22.17 19.16
N LYS A 177 18.73 -22.70 20.32
CA LYS A 177 19.49 -21.91 21.30
C LYS A 177 20.93 -21.80 20.81
N TRP A 178 21.38 -20.56 20.67
CA TRP A 178 22.79 -20.26 20.44
C TRP A 178 23.52 -20.45 21.80
N GLU A 179 24.63 -21.17 21.80
CA GLU A 179 25.54 -21.14 22.93
C GLU A 179 26.25 -19.78 22.90
N ASP A 180 26.17 -19.04 24.01
CA ASP A 180 26.83 -17.73 24.22
C ASP A 180 28.36 -17.89 24.24
#